data_a960a5c4eeb493426762a29163b8b571
#
_entry.id   a960a5c4eeb493426762a29163b8b571
#
_cell.length_a   1.000
_cell.length_b   1.000
_cell.length_c   1.000
_cell.angle_alpha   90.00
_cell.angle_beta   90.00
_cell.angle_gamma   90.00
#
_symmetry.space_group_name_H-M   'P 1'
#
loop_
_entity.id
_entity.type
_entity.pdbx_description
1 polymer ?
#
loop_
_entity_poly.entity_id
_entity_poly.type
_entity_poly.pdbx_seq_one_letter_code
_entity_poly.pdbx_strand_id
1 'polypeptide(L)'
;MEIAALIFDFDGLMVDTESPTLTSWQMVYTDYALELRLEDWAPALGTNNGFDPHAHMVKLLNERDPYQAVLVAAARDEILARRDVLKHELSADLGLLPGVAELLEAAAAEGMPCAVASSSNRSWVEGWLGRLAVRHYFRAVLTADDVRVTKPAPDLFLLAAARLDLPPAACLVLEDSPNGIHAARAAGCPVVAVPGVVTGQLPIPPADLHLTSLADIDLLRLRTLRTKAWFQ
;
A
#
# COMPACT_ATOMS: atom_id res chain seq x y z
N MET A 1 -10.33 -2.86 24.10
CA MET A 1 -10.24 -4.26 23.58
C MET A 1 -8.76 -4.50 23.38
N GLU A 2 -8.27 -5.70 23.68
CA GLU A 2 -6.86 -6.03 23.48
C GLU A 2 -6.61 -6.37 22.02
N ILE A 3 -5.48 -5.93 21.46
CA ILE A 3 -5.07 -6.29 20.10
C ILE A 3 -4.60 -7.75 20.09
N ALA A 4 -5.21 -8.56 19.24
CA ALA A 4 -4.97 -10.00 19.15
C ALA A 4 -4.31 -10.44 17.82
N ALA A 5 -4.22 -9.54 16.84
CA ALA A 5 -3.57 -9.79 15.55
C ALA A 5 -3.04 -8.51 14.93
N LEU A 6 -2.07 -8.66 14.01
CA LEU A 6 -1.60 -7.58 13.14
C LEU A 6 -2.02 -7.83 11.69
N ILE A 7 -2.49 -6.79 11.02
CA ILE A 7 -2.74 -6.80 9.58
C ILE A 7 -1.83 -5.75 8.95
N PHE A 8 -0.91 -6.20 8.13
CA PHE A 8 0.04 -5.35 7.42
C PHE A 8 -0.52 -4.96 6.05
N ASP A 9 -0.50 -3.68 5.72
CA ASP A 9 -0.41 -3.31 4.32
C ASP A 9 0.94 -3.79 3.73
N PHE A 10 1.08 -3.75 2.41
CA PHE A 10 2.30 -4.22 1.76
C PHE A 10 3.10 -3.07 1.12
N ASP A 11 2.50 -2.39 0.14
CA ASP A 11 3.18 -1.42 -0.72
C ASP A 11 3.37 -0.07 0.02
N GLY A 12 4.62 0.34 0.25
CA GLY A 12 4.93 1.55 1.02
C GLY A 12 5.05 1.33 2.53
N LEU A 13 4.51 0.22 3.07
CA LEU A 13 4.62 -0.14 4.48
C LEU A 13 5.69 -1.19 4.76
N MET A 14 5.62 -2.35 4.08
CA MET A 14 6.61 -3.42 4.26
C MET A 14 7.83 -3.22 3.39
N VAL A 15 7.62 -2.71 2.18
CA VAL A 15 8.64 -2.39 1.17
C VAL A 15 8.28 -1.06 0.53
N ASP A 16 9.25 -0.18 0.30
CA ASP A 16 9.03 1.08 -0.42
C ASP A 16 8.87 0.81 -1.93
N THR A 17 7.75 0.25 -2.32
CA THR A 17 7.41 0.02 -3.73
C THR A 17 6.71 1.22 -4.36
N GLU A 18 6.27 2.19 -3.56
CA GLU A 18 5.61 3.40 -4.05
C GLU A 18 6.60 4.36 -4.73
N SER A 19 7.81 4.54 -4.17
CA SER A 19 8.84 5.40 -4.79
C SER A 19 9.21 4.94 -6.20
N PRO A 20 9.57 3.66 -6.48
CA PRO A 20 9.78 3.17 -7.84
C PRO A 20 8.56 3.28 -8.74
N THR A 21 7.36 3.06 -8.19
CA THR A 21 6.11 3.15 -8.96
C THR A 21 5.89 4.56 -9.47
N LEU A 22 5.99 5.58 -8.61
CA LEU A 22 5.87 6.99 -9.00
C LEU A 22 7.01 7.40 -9.94
N THR A 23 8.26 7.10 -9.57
CA THR A 23 9.45 7.48 -10.35
C THR A 23 9.43 6.91 -11.77
N SER A 24 9.05 5.64 -11.92
CA SER A 24 8.94 5.01 -13.24
C SER A 24 7.92 5.72 -14.15
N TRP A 25 6.80 6.16 -13.61
CA TRP A 25 5.84 6.97 -14.34
C TRP A 25 6.36 8.38 -14.64
N GLN A 26 7.04 9.04 -13.70
CA GLN A 26 7.65 10.35 -13.93
C GLN A 26 8.68 10.30 -15.07
N MET A 27 9.49 9.23 -15.14
CA MET A 27 10.42 9.01 -16.25
C MET A 27 9.67 8.86 -17.58
N VAL A 28 8.61 8.08 -17.62
CA VAL A 28 7.76 7.93 -18.83
C VAL A 28 7.15 9.28 -19.23
N TYR A 29 6.64 10.07 -18.30
CA TYR A 29 6.11 11.42 -18.61
C TYR A 29 7.18 12.33 -19.18
N THR A 30 8.40 12.27 -18.65
CA THR A 30 9.53 13.06 -19.12
C THR A 30 9.88 12.75 -20.59
N ASP A 31 9.75 11.50 -21.04
CA ASP A 31 9.98 11.11 -22.44
C ASP A 31 9.06 11.87 -23.42
N TYR A 32 7.92 12.34 -22.93
CA TYR A 32 6.92 13.12 -23.71
C TYR A 32 6.92 14.61 -23.34
N ALA A 33 7.94 15.09 -22.61
CA ALA A 33 8.02 16.44 -22.06
C ALA A 33 6.77 16.83 -21.24
N LEU A 34 6.24 15.88 -20.47
CA LEU A 34 5.18 16.05 -19.48
C LEU A 34 5.75 15.96 -18.06
N GLU A 35 4.99 16.47 -17.11
CA GLU A 35 5.27 16.35 -15.68
C GLU A 35 4.14 15.58 -15.01
N LEU A 36 4.49 14.58 -14.18
CA LEU A 36 3.56 13.92 -13.27
C LEU A 36 3.83 14.45 -11.86
N ARG A 37 2.91 15.27 -11.37
CA ARG A 37 3.00 15.84 -10.02
C ARG A 37 2.46 14.87 -8.99
N LEU A 38 2.94 14.98 -7.75
CA LEU A 38 2.45 14.13 -6.66
C LEU A 38 0.95 14.31 -6.40
N GLU A 39 0.42 15.51 -6.57
CA GLU A 39 -1.01 15.81 -6.39
C GLU A 39 -1.89 15.06 -7.39
N ASP A 40 -1.41 14.89 -8.63
CA ASP A 40 -2.10 14.11 -9.66
C ASP A 40 -2.02 12.61 -9.37
N TRP A 41 -0.91 12.16 -8.73
CA TRP A 41 -0.68 10.77 -8.35
C TRP A 41 -1.39 10.36 -7.05
N ALA A 42 -1.63 11.28 -6.13
CA ALA A 42 -2.18 11.00 -4.79
C ALA A 42 -3.42 10.08 -4.78
N PRO A 43 -4.37 10.16 -5.73
CA PRO A 43 -5.51 9.24 -5.79
C PRO A 43 -5.14 7.77 -6.04
N ALA A 44 -3.93 7.48 -6.57
CA ALA A 44 -3.47 6.12 -6.85
C ALA A 44 -2.91 5.41 -5.60
N LEU A 45 -2.50 6.16 -4.58
CA LEU A 45 -1.79 5.61 -3.42
C LEU A 45 -2.70 4.72 -2.55
N GLY A 46 -2.22 3.51 -2.29
CA GLY A 46 -2.94 2.52 -1.50
C GLY A 46 -4.15 1.89 -2.22
N THR A 47 -4.34 2.16 -3.51
CA THR A 47 -5.43 1.59 -4.33
C THR A 47 -4.99 1.34 -5.77
N ASN A 48 -5.69 0.45 -6.48
CA ASN A 48 -5.49 0.21 -7.90
C ASN A 48 -6.54 0.88 -8.80
N ASN A 49 -7.49 1.65 -8.24
CA ASN A 49 -8.64 2.19 -8.96
C ASN A 49 -8.71 3.72 -8.99
N GLY A 50 -7.74 4.41 -8.41
CA GLY A 50 -7.84 5.87 -8.20
C GLY A 50 -7.38 6.74 -9.37
N PHE A 51 -6.50 6.24 -10.25
CA PHE A 51 -5.85 7.05 -11.28
C PHE A 51 -5.27 6.18 -12.40
N ASP A 52 -5.49 6.59 -13.66
CA ASP A 52 -4.85 5.98 -14.82
C ASP A 52 -3.81 6.96 -15.40
N PRO A 53 -2.51 6.74 -15.17
CA PRO A 53 -1.46 7.65 -15.61
C PRO A 53 -1.38 7.77 -17.14
N HIS A 54 -1.63 6.68 -17.88
CA HIS A 54 -1.63 6.73 -19.33
C HIS A 54 -2.77 7.59 -19.87
N ALA A 55 -3.99 7.42 -19.35
CA ALA A 55 -5.12 8.26 -19.73
C ALA A 55 -4.87 9.74 -19.38
N HIS A 56 -4.22 10.02 -18.26
CA HIS A 56 -3.81 11.36 -17.87
C HIS A 56 -2.77 11.95 -18.83
N MET A 57 -1.76 11.18 -19.28
CA MET A 57 -0.80 11.61 -20.31
C MET A 57 -1.52 12.01 -21.60
N VAL A 58 -2.44 11.16 -22.07
CA VAL A 58 -3.23 11.43 -23.28
C VAL A 58 -4.02 12.72 -23.13
N LYS A 59 -4.65 12.96 -21.99
CA LYS A 59 -5.37 14.20 -21.69
C LYS A 59 -4.46 15.43 -21.77
N LEU A 60 -3.32 15.42 -21.10
CA LEU A 60 -2.36 16.53 -21.10
C LEU A 60 -1.80 16.81 -22.50
N LEU A 61 -1.51 15.76 -23.28
CA LEU A 61 -1.04 15.90 -24.66
C LEU A 61 -2.12 16.46 -25.56
N ASN A 62 -3.38 16.06 -25.39
CA ASN A 62 -4.46 16.55 -26.22
C ASN A 62 -4.69 18.06 -26.12
N GLU A 63 -4.33 18.66 -24.99
CA GLU A 63 -4.37 20.12 -24.77
C GLU A 63 -3.20 20.84 -25.48
N ARG A 64 -2.07 20.16 -25.72
CA ARG A 64 -0.83 20.74 -26.24
C ARG A 64 -0.52 20.32 -27.69
N ASP A 65 -0.65 19.04 -27.98
CA ASP A 65 -0.38 18.40 -29.27
C ASP A 65 -1.35 17.22 -29.51
N PRO A 66 -2.52 17.49 -30.10
CA PRO A 66 -3.52 16.45 -30.35
C PRO A 66 -3.03 15.30 -31.24
N TYR A 67 -2.07 15.54 -32.14
CA TYR A 67 -1.48 14.47 -32.94
C TYR A 67 -0.65 13.51 -32.10
N GLN A 68 0.21 14.03 -31.24
CA GLN A 68 0.97 13.22 -30.30
C GLN A 68 0.06 12.46 -29.33
N ALA A 69 -1.05 13.08 -28.88
CA ALA A 69 -2.03 12.41 -28.03
C ALA A 69 -2.61 11.14 -28.67
N VAL A 70 -2.93 11.19 -29.98
CA VAL A 70 -3.42 10.01 -30.71
C VAL A 70 -2.37 8.90 -30.77
N LEU A 71 -1.11 9.24 -31.01
CA LEU A 71 -0.01 8.26 -31.05
C LEU A 71 0.21 7.62 -29.68
N VAL A 72 0.22 8.41 -28.62
CA VAL A 72 0.36 7.91 -27.25
C VAL A 72 -0.83 7.05 -26.83
N ALA A 73 -2.05 7.44 -27.20
CA ALA A 73 -3.23 6.61 -26.94
C ALA A 73 -3.14 5.23 -27.62
N ALA A 74 -2.61 5.17 -28.84
CA ALA A 74 -2.41 3.92 -29.58
C ALA A 74 -1.25 3.06 -29.04
N ALA A 75 -0.24 3.67 -28.41
CA ALA A 75 0.96 3.01 -27.90
C ALA A 75 0.84 2.54 -26.43
N ARG A 76 -0.38 2.38 -25.89
CA ARG A 76 -0.61 2.06 -24.47
C ARG A 76 0.22 0.89 -23.97
N ASP A 77 0.18 -0.24 -24.69
CA ASP A 77 0.85 -1.46 -24.24
C ASP A 77 2.39 -1.32 -24.22
N GLU A 78 2.94 -0.60 -25.20
CA GLU A 78 4.38 -0.30 -25.26
C GLU A 78 4.82 0.62 -24.11
N ILE A 79 4.01 1.62 -23.79
CA ILE A 79 4.25 2.54 -22.67
C ILE A 79 4.18 1.82 -21.33
N LEU A 80 3.19 0.95 -21.14
CA LEU A 80 3.07 0.13 -19.94
C LEU A 80 4.25 -0.83 -19.79
N ALA A 81 4.64 -1.52 -20.85
CA ALA A 81 5.81 -2.42 -20.85
C ALA A 81 7.11 -1.68 -20.51
N ARG A 82 7.35 -0.49 -21.09
CA ARG A 82 8.50 0.36 -20.74
C ARG A 82 8.48 0.75 -19.27
N ARG A 83 7.34 1.20 -18.78
CA ARG A 83 7.17 1.58 -17.36
C ARG A 83 7.44 0.39 -16.42
N ASP A 84 7.00 -0.80 -16.80
CA ASP A 84 7.22 -2.01 -15.98
C ASP A 84 8.71 -2.40 -15.91
N VAL A 85 9.45 -2.24 -17.01
CA VAL A 85 10.92 -2.42 -17.01
C VAL A 85 11.56 -1.42 -16.04
N LEU A 86 11.24 -0.14 -16.16
CA LEU A 86 11.79 0.91 -15.27
C LEU A 86 11.44 0.64 -13.80
N LYS A 87 10.18 0.28 -13.50
CA LYS A 87 9.79 -0.07 -12.14
C LYS A 87 10.58 -1.26 -11.61
N HIS A 88 10.77 -2.29 -12.44
CA HIS A 88 11.54 -3.47 -12.05
C HIS A 88 12.99 -3.12 -11.73
N GLU A 89 13.66 -2.35 -12.59
CA GLU A 89 15.02 -1.88 -12.37
C GLU A 89 15.16 -1.06 -11.07
N LEU A 90 14.25 -0.10 -10.86
CA LEU A 90 14.23 0.74 -9.66
C LEU A 90 13.91 -0.05 -8.37
N SER A 91 13.27 -1.22 -8.50
CA SER A 91 12.89 -2.07 -7.38
C SER A 91 13.91 -3.18 -7.10
N ALA A 92 15.00 -3.28 -7.88
CA ALA A 92 15.90 -4.43 -7.85
C ALA A 92 16.56 -4.66 -6.48
N ASP A 93 16.90 -3.60 -5.76
CA ASP A 93 17.64 -3.66 -4.48
C ASP A 93 16.77 -3.39 -3.25
N LEU A 94 15.43 -3.31 -3.42
CA LEU A 94 14.54 -3.05 -2.30
C LEU A 94 14.50 -4.24 -1.33
N GLY A 95 14.49 -3.91 -0.03
CA GLY A 95 14.31 -4.82 1.09
C GLY A 95 13.14 -4.43 1.96
N LEU A 96 12.99 -5.13 3.08
CA LEU A 96 12.02 -4.73 4.11
C LEU A 96 12.36 -3.35 4.68
N LEU A 97 11.32 -2.56 4.92
CA LEU A 97 11.47 -1.31 5.65
C LEU A 97 11.82 -1.56 7.13
N PRO A 98 12.51 -0.62 7.79
CA PRO A 98 12.97 -0.77 9.17
C PRO A 98 11.83 -1.10 10.15
N GLY A 99 12.05 -2.08 11.01
CA GLY A 99 11.10 -2.54 12.03
C GLY A 99 10.12 -3.62 11.57
N VAL A 100 10.02 -3.89 10.25
CA VAL A 100 9.10 -4.91 9.72
C VAL A 100 9.54 -6.31 10.15
N ALA A 101 10.81 -6.67 9.95
CA ALA A 101 11.32 -8.00 10.30
C ALA A 101 11.21 -8.23 11.81
N GLU A 102 11.67 -7.29 12.61
CA GLU A 102 11.66 -7.35 14.06
C GLU A 102 10.26 -7.52 14.64
N LEU A 103 9.28 -6.81 14.05
CA LEU A 103 7.88 -6.92 14.47
C LEU A 103 7.26 -8.26 14.09
N LEU A 104 7.58 -8.80 12.91
CA LEU A 104 7.13 -10.14 12.48
C LEU A 104 7.72 -11.25 13.35
N GLU A 105 9.02 -11.17 13.68
CA GLU A 105 9.71 -12.10 14.57
C GLU A 105 9.11 -12.07 15.98
N ALA A 106 8.87 -10.87 16.53
CA ALA A 106 8.25 -10.70 17.84
C ALA A 106 6.81 -11.25 17.85
N ALA A 107 6.01 -10.99 16.83
CA ALA A 107 4.67 -11.53 16.70
C ALA A 107 4.67 -13.08 16.64
N ALA A 108 5.59 -13.66 15.87
CA ALA A 108 5.75 -15.11 15.78
C ALA A 108 6.17 -15.74 17.12
N ALA A 109 7.11 -15.12 17.84
CA ALA A 109 7.57 -15.58 19.15
C ALA A 109 6.45 -15.58 20.22
N GLU A 110 5.52 -14.64 20.13
CA GLU A 110 4.36 -14.55 21.03
C GLU A 110 3.11 -15.30 20.51
N GLY A 111 3.20 -15.96 19.34
CA GLY A 111 2.07 -16.65 18.72
C GLY A 111 0.96 -15.71 18.24
N MET A 112 1.26 -14.41 18.04
CA MET A 112 0.30 -13.45 17.52
C MET A 112 0.15 -13.62 16.01
N PRO A 113 -1.06 -13.93 15.49
CA PRO A 113 -1.27 -14.13 14.06
C PRO A 113 -1.12 -12.83 13.28
N CYS A 114 -0.48 -12.93 12.10
CA CYS A 114 -0.33 -11.83 11.16
C CYS A 114 -1.02 -12.13 9.83
N ALA A 115 -1.52 -11.10 9.16
CA ALA A 115 -2.02 -11.16 7.79
C ALA A 115 -1.48 -9.99 6.96
N VAL A 116 -1.44 -10.17 5.63
CA VAL A 116 -1.24 -9.08 4.67
C VAL A 116 -2.59 -8.72 4.05
N ALA A 117 -2.84 -7.43 3.83
CA ALA A 117 -4.00 -6.92 3.12
C ALA A 117 -3.58 -5.79 2.16
N SER A 118 -3.36 -6.11 0.88
CA SER A 118 -2.84 -5.19 -0.15
C SER A 118 -3.84 -4.98 -1.29
N SER A 119 -3.87 -3.76 -1.84
CA SER A 119 -4.60 -3.44 -3.07
C SER A 119 -3.89 -3.90 -4.35
N SER A 120 -2.68 -4.43 -4.24
CA SER A 120 -1.95 -5.04 -5.36
C SER A 120 -2.45 -6.46 -5.67
N ASN A 121 -2.10 -6.98 -6.85
CA ASN A 121 -2.46 -8.34 -7.24
C ASN A 121 -1.62 -9.40 -6.49
N ARG A 122 -2.11 -10.63 -6.48
CA ARG A 122 -1.50 -11.74 -5.76
C ARG A 122 -0.09 -12.06 -6.23
N SER A 123 0.15 -12.05 -7.52
CA SER A 123 1.47 -12.39 -8.08
C SER A 123 2.55 -11.40 -7.62
N TRP A 124 2.20 -10.12 -7.50
CA TRP A 124 3.09 -9.09 -6.97
C TRP A 124 3.41 -9.31 -5.49
N VAL A 125 2.39 -9.41 -4.65
CA VAL A 125 2.56 -9.54 -3.20
C VAL A 125 3.27 -10.84 -2.84
N GLU A 126 2.81 -12.00 -3.35
CA GLU A 126 3.43 -13.30 -3.06
C GLU A 126 4.86 -13.39 -3.61
N GLY A 127 5.12 -12.78 -4.78
CA GLY A 127 6.48 -12.71 -5.35
C GLY A 127 7.45 -11.97 -4.42
N TRP A 128 7.05 -10.84 -3.87
CA TRP A 128 7.84 -10.09 -2.91
C TRP A 128 8.01 -10.81 -1.56
N LEU A 129 6.92 -11.35 -0.99
CA LEU A 129 6.99 -12.10 0.27
C LEU A 129 7.92 -13.31 0.17
N GLY A 130 7.92 -14.00 -0.99
CA GLY A 130 8.85 -15.09 -1.29
C GLY A 130 10.29 -14.63 -1.42
N ARG A 131 10.53 -13.54 -2.20
CA ARG A 131 11.87 -12.94 -2.38
C ARG A 131 12.50 -12.50 -1.06
N LEU A 132 11.69 -11.91 -0.16
CA LEU A 132 12.13 -11.43 1.15
C LEU A 132 12.14 -12.52 2.22
N ALA A 133 11.72 -13.76 1.87
CA ALA A 133 11.64 -14.91 2.77
C ALA A 133 10.76 -14.71 4.02
N VAL A 134 9.73 -13.83 3.94
CA VAL A 134 8.83 -13.51 5.07
C VAL A 134 7.41 -14.10 4.94
N ARG A 135 7.11 -14.80 3.84
CA ARG A 135 5.77 -15.39 3.59
C ARG A 135 5.27 -16.25 4.74
N HIS A 136 6.17 -16.96 5.40
CA HIS A 136 5.85 -17.92 6.47
C HIS A 136 5.33 -17.26 7.76
N TYR A 137 5.52 -15.96 7.97
CA TYR A 137 4.96 -15.23 9.12
C TYR A 137 3.46 -14.97 8.99
N PHE A 138 2.90 -15.06 7.78
CA PHE A 138 1.52 -14.66 7.55
C PHE A 138 0.59 -15.87 7.44
N ARG A 139 -0.44 -15.89 8.32
CA ARG A 139 -1.53 -16.86 8.29
C ARG A 139 -2.41 -16.67 7.05
N ALA A 140 -2.56 -15.43 6.59
CA ALA A 140 -3.33 -15.08 5.40
C ALA A 140 -2.67 -13.95 4.61
N VAL A 141 -2.79 -14.00 3.28
CA VAL A 141 -2.39 -12.94 2.35
C VAL A 141 -3.59 -12.61 1.49
N LEU A 142 -4.15 -11.41 1.67
CA LEU A 142 -5.32 -10.88 0.96
C LEU A 142 -4.85 -9.81 0.00
N THR A 143 -5.37 -9.88 -1.22
CA THR A 143 -4.93 -9.06 -2.35
C THR A 143 -6.14 -8.52 -3.11
N ALA A 144 -5.92 -7.67 -4.11
CA ALA A 144 -6.98 -7.21 -5.00
C ALA A 144 -7.78 -8.36 -5.62
N ASP A 145 -7.16 -9.53 -5.81
CA ASP A 145 -7.80 -10.70 -6.43
C ASP A 145 -8.84 -11.38 -5.52
N ASP A 146 -8.87 -11.05 -4.24
CA ASP A 146 -9.77 -11.65 -3.24
C ASP A 146 -11.04 -10.84 -3.00
N VAL A 147 -11.11 -9.60 -3.49
CA VAL A 147 -12.21 -8.67 -3.22
C VAL A 147 -12.74 -8.03 -4.50
N ARG A 148 -13.96 -7.52 -4.46
CA ARG A 148 -14.53 -6.79 -5.61
C ARG A 148 -14.08 -5.33 -5.66
N VAL A 149 -13.84 -4.73 -4.49
CA VAL A 149 -13.42 -3.33 -4.35
C VAL A 149 -12.25 -3.28 -3.39
N THR A 150 -11.15 -2.65 -3.83
CA THR A 150 -9.96 -2.44 -3.00
C THR A 150 -10.09 -1.19 -2.13
N LYS A 151 -9.09 -0.89 -1.32
CA LYS A 151 -9.03 0.33 -0.51
C LYS A 151 -9.37 1.56 -1.38
N PRO A 152 -10.16 2.52 -0.89
CA PRO A 152 -10.56 2.75 0.51
C PRO A 152 -11.78 1.96 1.00
N ALA A 153 -12.31 0.97 0.24
CA ALA A 153 -13.33 0.07 0.74
C ALA A 153 -12.76 -0.85 1.85
N PRO A 154 -13.59 -1.24 2.85
CA PRO A 154 -13.12 -2.00 4.00
C PRO A 154 -12.87 -3.49 3.71
N ASP A 155 -13.21 -3.99 2.53
CA ASP A 155 -13.35 -5.40 2.18
C ASP A 155 -12.10 -6.22 2.49
N LEU A 156 -10.91 -5.71 2.13
CA LEU A 156 -9.63 -6.38 2.38
C LEU A 156 -9.38 -6.61 3.88
N PHE A 157 -9.62 -5.60 4.72
CA PHE A 157 -9.41 -5.70 6.16
C PHE A 157 -10.47 -6.54 6.84
N LEU A 158 -11.73 -6.46 6.41
CA LEU A 158 -12.80 -7.36 6.89
C LEU A 158 -12.50 -8.81 6.55
N LEU A 159 -12.04 -9.08 5.32
CA LEU A 159 -11.66 -10.42 4.90
C LEU A 159 -10.43 -10.93 5.66
N ALA A 160 -9.43 -10.06 5.90
CA ALA A 160 -8.26 -10.41 6.69
C ALA A 160 -8.63 -10.79 8.13
N ALA A 161 -9.46 -10.00 8.81
CA ALA A 161 -9.96 -10.30 10.16
C ALA A 161 -10.71 -11.65 10.18
N ALA A 162 -11.59 -11.89 9.19
CA ALA A 162 -12.29 -13.17 9.06
C ALA A 162 -11.34 -14.36 8.85
N ARG A 163 -10.27 -14.21 8.08
CA ARG A 163 -9.26 -15.27 7.88
C ARG A 163 -8.41 -15.54 9.13
N LEU A 164 -8.32 -14.57 10.01
CA LEU A 164 -7.66 -14.71 11.31
C LEU A 164 -8.59 -15.26 12.40
N ASP A 165 -9.89 -15.41 12.12
CA ASP A 165 -10.95 -15.80 13.06
C ASP A 165 -11.10 -14.80 14.24
N LEU A 166 -10.96 -13.50 13.94
CA LEU A 166 -11.00 -12.42 14.93
C LEU A 166 -11.98 -11.32 14.51
N PRO A 167 -12.59 -10.61 15.47
CA PRO A 167 -13.35 -9.41 15.15
C PRO A 167 -12.41 -8.29 14.66
N PRO A 168 -12.85 -7.44 13.72
CA PRO A 168 -12.02 -6.34 13.20
C PRO A 168 -11.39 -5.46 14.29
N ALA A 169 -12.13 -5.17 15.35
CA ALA A 169 -11.67 -4.34 16.46
C ALA A 169 -10.52 -4.95 17.30
N ALA A 170 -10.22 -6.25 17.13
CA ALA A 170 -9.07 -6.92 17.73
C ALA A 170 -7.87 -7.06 16.76
N CYS A 171 -8.02 -6.62 15.52
CA CYS A 171 -7.00 -6.66 14.47
C CYS A 171 -6.43 -5.25 14.26
N LEU A 172 -5.18 -5.03 14.67
CA LEU A 172 -4.50 -3.75 14.44
C LEU A 172 -3.95 -3.71 13.02
N VAL A 173 -4.35 -2.70 12.28
CA VAL A 173 -3.85 -2.44 10.92
C VAL A 173 -2.61 -1.53 11.00
N LEU A 174 -1.57 -1.89 10.25
CA LEU A 174 -0.40 -1.07 9.99
C LEU A 174 -0.49 -0.60 8.53
N GLU A 175 -0.45 0.71 8.30
CA GLU A 175 -0.76 1.33 7.01
C GLU A 175 0.05 2.59 6.76
N ASP A 176 0.40 2.85 5.50
CA ASP A 176 1.16 4.04 5.10
C ASP A 176 0.30 5.08 4.36
N SER A 177 -0.80 4.66 3.72
CA SER A 177 -1.56 5.46 2.75
C SER A 177 -2.88 6.03 3.29
N PRO A 178 -3.32 7.20 2.79
CA PRO A 178 -4.63 7.74 3.14
C PRO A 178 -5.80 6.79 2.83
N ASN A 179 -5.78 6.13 1.67
CA ASN A 179 -6.85 5.20 1.27
C ASN A 179 -6.90 3.97 2.18
N GLY A 180 -5.76 3.44 2.60
CA GLY A 180 -5.72 2.31 3.51
C GLY A 180 -6.15 2.66 4.92
N ILE A 181 -5.77 3.84 5.44
CA ILE A 181 -6.24 4.33 6.74
C ILE A 181 -7.77 4.48 6.74
N HIS A 182 -8.36 5.03 5.66
CA HIS A 182 -9.81 5.11 5.51
C HIS A 182 -10.46 3.73 5.48
N ALA A 183 -9.88 2.78 4.75
CA ALA A 183 -10.37 1.40 4.67
C ALA A 183 -10.34 0.68 6.03
N ALA A 184 -9.22 0.81 6.79
CA ALA A 184 -9.09 0.22 8.12
C ALA A 184 -10.15 0.76 9.08
N ARG A 185 -10.35 2.07 9.09
CA ARG A 185 -11.37 2.72 9.92
C ARG A 185 -12.79 2.29 9.52
N ALA A 186 -13.07 2.22 8.21
CA ALA A 186 -14.36 1.74 7.71
C ALA A 186 -14.62 0.26 8.06
N ALA A 187 -13.57 -0.55 8.17
CA ALA A 187 -13.65 -1.94 8.64
C ALA A 187 -13.86 -2.05 10.16
N GLY A 188 -13.69 -0.97 10.92
CA GLY A 188 -13.72 -0.99 12.38
C GLY A 188 -12.44 -1.54 13.01
N CYS A 189 -11.34 -1.55 12.26
CA CYS A 189 -10.02 -1.90 12.78
C CYS A 189 -9.32 -0.66 13.39
N PRO A 190 -8.64 -0.79 14.53
CA PRO A 190 -7.67 0.18 14.95
C PRO A 190 -6.53 0.26 13.92
N VAL A 191 -5.95 1.46 13.74
CA VAL A 191 -4.93 1.69 12.71
C VAL A 191 -3.76 2.51 13.22
N VAL A 192 -2.55 2.06 12.92
CA VAL A 192 -1.29 2.79 13.05
C VAL A 192 -0.89 3.28 11.67
N ALA A 193 -0.75 4.59 11.53
CA ALA A 193 -0.25 5.22 10.31
C ALA A 193 1.29 5.30 10.35
N VAL A 194 1.93 4.79 9.31
CA VAL A 194 3.39 4.79 9.13
C VAL A 194 3.71 5.31 7.71
N PRO A 195 3.51 6.60 7.43
CA PRO A 195 3.69 7.13 6.09
C PRO A 195 5.11 6.95 5.57
N GLY A 196 5.22 6.45 4.33
CA GLY A 196 6.50 6.27 3.64
C GLY A 196 7.01 7.54 2.95
N VAL A 197 8.01 7.38 2.09
CA VAL A 197 8.66 8.50 1.37
C VAL A 197 7.67 9.28 0.49
N VAL A 198 6.78 8.58 -0.20
CA VAL A 198 5.78 9.20 -1.10
C VAL A 198 4.56 9.64 -0.31
N THR A 199 3.96 8.75 0.47
CA THR A 199 2.72 9.02 1.21
C THR A 199 2.89 10.06 2.30
N GLY A 200 4.08 10.17 2.91
CA GLY A 200 4.40 11.19 3.93
C GLY A 200 4.44 12.63 3.42
N GLN A 201 4.40 12.84 2.11
CA GLN A 201 4.28 14.17 1.50
C GLN A 201 2.81 14.63 1.37
N LEU A 202 1.87 13.77 1.71
CA LEU A 202 0.42 14.04 1.62
C LEU A 202 -0.20 14.24 3.00
N PRO A 203 -1.38 14.87 3.08
CA PRO A 203 -2.16 14.91 4.31
C PRO A 203 -2.55 13.49 4.73
N ILE A 204 -2.09 13.05 5.91
CA ILE A 204 -2.43 11.74 6.47
C ILE A 204 -3.69 11.87 7.34
N PRO A 205 -4.70 11.01 7.11
CA PRO A 205 -5.92 10.99 7.93
C PRO A 205 -5.63 10.66 9.39
N PRO A 206 -6.54 11.01 10.32
CA PRO A 206 -6.41 10.62 11.72
C PRO A 206 -6.33 9.09 11.87
N ALA A 207 -5.37 8.62 12.67
CA ALA A 207 -5.14 7.24 13.06
C ALA A 207 -5.05 7.13 14.59
N ASP A 208 -5.06 5.90 15.14
CA ASP A 208 -4.91 5.68 16.58
C ASP A 208 -3.50 6.05 17.04
N LEU A 209 -2.51 5.81 16.18
CA LEU A 209 -1.12 6.21 16.38
C LEU A 209 -0.51 6.61 15.02
N HIS A 210 0.39 7.59 15.04
CA HIS A 210 1.25 7.95 13.91
C HIS A 210 2.70 7.68 14.29
N LEU A 211 3.42 6.99 13.41
CA LEU A 211 4.85 6.68 13.55
C LEU A 211 5.59 7.17 12.30
N THR A 212 6.88 7.39 12.43
CA THR A 212 7.78 7.65 11.29
C THR A 212 8.39 6.36 10.75
N SER A 213 8.45 5.31 11.57
CA SER A 213 8.95 3.98 11.21
C SER A 213 8.37 2.93 12.14
N LEU A 214 8.23 1.69 11.66
CA LEU A 214 7.92 0.54 12.54
C LEU A 214 9.07 0.21 13.50
N ALA A 215 10.28 0.68 13.25
CA ALA A 215 11.39 0.57 14.19
C ALA A 215 11.21 1.42 15.47
N ASP A 216 10.26 2.36 15.47
CA ASP A 216 10.00 3.25 16.62
C ASP A 216 9.08 2.61 17.68
N ILE A 217 8.60 1.37 17.45
CA ILE A 217 7.63 0.72 18.31
C ILE A 217 7.91 -0.78 18.45
N ASP A 218 7.58 -1.33 19.61
CA ASP A 218 7.61 -2.75 19.86
C ASP A 218 6.20 -3.38 19.91
N LEU A 219 6.14 -4.71 19.87
CA LEU A 219 4.88 -5.46 19.86
C LEU A 219 4.07 -5.24 21.16
N LEU A 220 4.72 -5.13 22.32
CA LEU A 220 4.05 -4.92 23.61
C LEU A 220 3.27 -3.59 23.59
N ARG A 221 3.89 -2.55 23.06
CA ARG A 221 3.28 -1.23 22.96
C ARG A 221 2.12 -1.22 21.97
N LEU A 222 2.21 -1.94 20.86
CA LEU A 222 1.10 -2.14 19.91
C LEU A 222 -0.07 -2.88 20.55
N ARG A 223 0.17 -3.95 21.31
CA ARG A 223 -0.87 -4.70 22.03
C ARG A 223 -1.62 -3.88 23.07
N THR A 224 -0.93 -2.95 23.70
CA THR A 224 -1.50 -2.09 24.76
C THR A 224 -2.03 -0.76 24.24
N LEU A 225 -2.07 -0.56 22.91
CA LEU A 225 -2.56 0.65 22.28
C LEU A 225 -4.02 0.92 22.72
N ARG A 226 -4.26 2.08 23.32
CA ARG A 226 -5.62 2.53 23.64
C ARG A 226 -6.24 3.11 22.37
N THR A 227 -7.07 2.31 21.74
CA THR A 227 -7.78 2.73 20.53
C THR A 227 -8.79 3.82 20.85
N LYS A 228 -8.85 4.84 20.01
CA LYS A 228 -9.89 5.87 20.09
C LYS A 228 -11.20 5.28 19.54
N ALA A 229 -12.31 5.45 20.25
CA ALA A 229 -13.63 5.14 19.70
C ALA A 229 -13.96 6.17 18.61
N TRP A 230 -13.78 5.82 17.35
CA TRP A 230 -14.07 6.68 16.20
C TRP A 230 -15.55 6.69 15.80
N PHE A 231 -16.39 5.88 16.46
CA PHE A 231 -17.81 5.77 16.22
C PHE A 231 -18.60 6.51 17.29
N GLN A 232 -18.95 7.75 17.04
CA GLN A 232 -20.13 8.44 17.59
C GLN A 232 -20.90 9.06 16.44
#